data_ba65262851adc03f516ece4a8dbf1ac2
#
_entry.id   ba65262851adc03f516ece4a8dbf1ac2
#
_cell.length_a   1.000
_cell.length_b   1.000
_cell.length_c   1.000
_cell.angle_alpha   90.00
_cell.angle_beta   90.00
_cell.angle_gamma   90.00
#
_symmetry.space_group_name_H-M   'P 1'
#
loop_
_entity.id
_entity.type
_entity.pdbx_description
1 polymer ?
#
loop_
_entity_poly.entity_id
_entity_poly.type
_entity_poly.pdbx_seq_one_letter_code
_entity_poly.pdbx_strand_id
1 'polypeptide(L)'
;DPDLVTSLPKSITADTGMDVLTHALEAYVSNMASDYTDALAEKAAELVIKNLKECYDNGSNKEARERMHNASTMAGMAFSNAFLGINHSLAHKLGAAYHLPHGRLNAILLPYVVKYNSEEPTKFVSFPKYEYYIADEKYSHLAKKLGLKVDTIEEGVNSLVEKIKELNEKLNIPKSFKDAGIEEKEFLAKVDVLADRAFEDQCTTANPRVPLVSEIKQILLDSYYGK
;
A
#
# COMPACT_ATOMS: atom_id res chain seq x y z
N ASP A 1 15.21 -15.57 -10.92
CA ASP A 1 15.12 -16.05 -12.30
C ASP A 1 13.74 -15.75 -12.84
N PRO A 2 13.59 -14.82 -13.83
CA PRO A 2 12.30 -14.42 -14.36
C PRO A 2 11.56 -15.56 -15.10
N ASP A 3 12.28 -16.60 -15.54
CA ASP A 3 11.68 -17.73 -16.25
C ASP A 3 10.70 -18.52 -15.38
N LEU A 4 10.93 -18.56 -14.07
CA LEU A 4 10.06 -19.27 -13.12
C LEU A 4 8.66 -18.64 -12.95
N VAL A 5 8.48 -17.39 -13.35
CA VAL A 5 7.23 -16.64 -13.16
C VAL A 5 6.53 -16.25 -14.48
N THR A 6 7.05 -16.66 -15.62
CA THR A 6 6.45 -16.34 -16.92
C THR A 6 5.05 -16.94 -17.11
N SER A 7 4.77 -18.06 -16.45
CA SER A 7 3.48 -18.76 -16.50
C SER A 7 2.47 -18.34 -15.41
N LEU A 8 2.82 -17.37 -14.57
CA LEU A 8 1.91 -16.93 -13.50
C LEU A 8 0.62 -16.34 -14.08
N PRO A 9 -0.55 -16.71 -13.52
CA PRO A 9 -1.83 -16.11 -13.87
C PRO A 9 -1.83 -14.59 -13.68
N LYS A 10 -2.61 -13.88 -14.50
CA LYS A 10 -2.75 -12.42 -14.42
C LYS A 10 -3.17 -11.95 -13.03
N SER A 11 -4.12 -12.64 -12.38
CA SER A 11 -4.59 -12.29 -11.05
C SER A 11 -3.48 -12.37 -10.00
N ILE A 12 -2.64 -13.40 -10.03
CA ILE A 12 -1.50 -13.53 -9.11
C ILE A 12 -0.47 -12.45 -9.40
N THR A 13 -0.17 -12.17 -10.68
CA THR A 13 0.73 -11.08 -11.06
C THR A 13 0.24 -9.73 -10.54
N ALA A 14 -1.06 -9.44 -10.65
CA ALA A 14 -1.66 -8.21 -10.14
C ALA A 14 -1.56 -8.12 -8.62
N ASP A 15 -2.04 -9.15 -7.91
CA ASP A 15 -2.09 -9.18 -6.46
C ASP A 15 -0.68 -9.05 -5.85
N THR A 16 0.27 -9.87 -6.30
CA THR A 16 1.65 -9.84 -5.77
C THR A 16 2.40 -8.56 -6.16
N GLY A 17 2.16 -8.03 -7.37
CA GLY A 17 2.80 -6.78 -7.79
C GLY A 17 2.29 -5.56 -7.01
N MET A 18 1.01 -5.50 -6.71
CA MET A 18 0.44 -4.43 -5.85
C MET A 18 0.88 -4.58 -4.40
N ASP A 19 1.11 -5.81 -3.95
CA ASP A 19 1.72 -6.06 -2.63
C ASP A 19 3.13 -5.49 -2.54
N VAL A 20 3.96 -5.66 -3.58
CA VAL A 20 5.28 -5.03 -3.65
C VAL A 20 5.20 -3.50 -3.60
N LEU A 21 4.22 -2.89 -4.29
CA LEU A 21 4.01 -1.45 -4.20
C LEU A 21 3.63 -1.02 -2.79
N THR A 22 2.77 -1.78 -2.12
CA THR A 22 2.35 -1.51 -0.74
C THR A 22 3.54 -1.60 0.22
N HIS A 23 4.35 -2.66 0.12
CA HIS A 23 5.59 -2.79 0.90
C HIS A 23 6.50 -1.58 0.72
N ALA A 24 6.71 -1.15 -0.52
CA ALA A 24 7.56 -0.01 -0.83
C ALA A 24 7.01 1.30 -0.23
N LEU A 25 5.71 1.58 -0.40
CA LEU A 25 5.11 2.82 0.09
C LEU A 25 5.04 2.89 1.62
N GLU A 26 4.75 1.77 2.29
CA GLU A 26 4.74 1.74 3.75
C GLU A 26 6.15 1.87 4.34
N ALA A 27 7.13 1.13 3.81
CA ALA A 27 8.52 1.27 4.24
C ALA A 27 9.07 2.69 4.03
N TYR A 28 8.65 3.34 2.94
CA TYR A 28 9.11 4.69 2.59
C TYR A 28 8.69 5.76 3.59
N VAL A 29 7.49 5.66 4.14
CA VAL A 29 6.97 6.65 5.11
C VAL A 29 7.05 6.17 6.56
N SER A 30 7.55 4.99 6.82
CA SER A 30 7.65 4.42 8.16
C SER A 30 8.43 5.31 9.12
N ASN A 31 8.04 5.32 10.39
CA ASN A 31 8.79 5.97 11.47
C ASN A 31 10.21 5.41 11.66
N MET A 32 10.48 4.25 11.11
CA MET A 32 11.80 3.59 11.14
C MET A 32 12.56 3.72 9.82
N ALA A 33 12.06 4.53 8.90
CA ALA A 33 12.71 4.79 7.61
C ALA A 33 14.10 5.43 7.79
N SER A 34 14.95 5.21 6.82
CA SER A 34 16.31 5.74 6.76
C SER A 34 16.68 6.01 5.29
N ASP A 35 17.76 6.76 5.06
CA ASP A 35 18.26 7.03 3.71
C ASP A 35 18.44 5.75 2.87
N TYR A 36 18.85 4.65 3.51
CA TYR A 36 19.01 3.35 2.84
C TYR A 36 17.67 2.74 2.44
N THR A 37 16.70 2.72 3.36
CA THR A 37 15.38 2.14 3.10
C THR A 37 14.59 3.01 2.12
N ASP A 38 14.72 4.33 2.19
CA ASP A 38 14.09 5.28 1.28
C ASP A 38 14.57 5.08 -0.16
N ALA A 39 15.88 4.97 -0.38
CA ALA A 39 16.44 4.72 -1.70
C ALA A 39 15.93 3.41 -2.33
N LEU A 40 15.81 2.34 -1.52
CA LEU A 40 15.29 1.05 -1.97
C LEU A 40 13.78 1.10 -2.24
N ALA A 41 13.02 1.71 -1.34
CA ALA A 41 11.56 1.84 -1.43
C ALA A 41 11.13 2.68 -2.64
N GLU A 42 11.74 3.85 -2.84
CA GLU A 42 11.49 4.69 -4.01
C GLU A 42 11.78 3.94 -5.31
N LYS A 43 12.92 3.24 -5.38
CA LYS A 43 13.27 2.50 -6.59
C LYS A 43 12.33 1.32 -6.84
N ALA A 44 11.91 0.63 -5.79
CA ALA A 44 10.91 -0.44 -5.89
C ALA A 44 9.58 0.09 -6.42
N ALA A 45 9.06 1.19 -5.86
CA ALA A 45 7.82 1.81 -6.32
C ALA A 45 7.89 2.24 -7.79
N GLU A 46 9.00 2.88 -8.19
CA GLU A 46 9.24 3.26 -9.60
C GLU A 46 9.17 2.04 -10.54
N LEU A 47 9.85 0.95 -10.18
CA LEU A 47 9.89 -0.25 -10.99
C LEU A 47 8.51 -0.91 -11.11
N VAL A 48 7.73 -0.95 -10.01
CA VAL A 48 6.35 -1.49 -10.05
C VAL A 48 5.48 -0.66 -10.97
N ILE A 49 5.43 0.65 -10.78
CA ILE A 49 4.57 1.56 -11.57
C ILE A 49 4.88 1.46 -13.07
N LYS A 50 6.15 1.24 -13.44
CA LYS A 50 6.57 1.15 -14.84
C LYS A 50 6.37 -0.22 -15.47
N ASN A 51 6.40 -1.31 -14.70
CA ASN A 51 6.51 -2.65 -15.28
C ASN A 51 5.35 -3.60 -14.94
N LEU A 52 4.58 -3.35 -13.86
CA LEU A 52 3.55 -4.28 -13.42
C LEU A 52 2.46 -4.51 -14.47
N LYS A 53 2.00 -3.43 -15.12
CA LYS A 53 0.97 -3.53 -16.17
C LYS A 53 1.47 -4.34 -17.37
N GLU A 54 2.72 -4.19 -17.78
CA GLU A 54 3.32 -4.99 -18.83
C GLU A 54 3.39 -6.48 -18.44
N CYS A 55 3.82 -6.79 -17.20
CA CYS A 55 3.81 -8.17 -16.72
C CYS A 55 2.41 -8.78 -16.66
N TYR A 56 1.39 -7.96 -16.39
CA TYR A 56 -0.01 -8.40 -16.37
C TYR A 56 -0.54 -8.68 -17.77
N ASP A 57 -0.24 -7.83 -18.75
CA ASP A 57 -0.72 -7.98 -20.12
C ASP A 57 0.06 -9.06 -20.86
N ASN A 58 1.37 -9.06 -20.73
CA ASN A 58 2.32 -9.93 -21.39
C ASN A 58 3.23 -10.63 -20.37
N GLY A 59 2.72 -11.69 -19.75
CA GLY A 59 3.44 -12.45 -18.71
C GLY A 59 4.76 -13.07 -19.17
N SER A 60 4.97 -13.23 -20.48
CA SER A 60 6.19 -13.78 -21.08
C SER A 60 7.31 -12.74 -21.28
N ASN A 61 7.06 -11.47 -21.03
CA ASN A 61 8.08 -10.42 -21.09
C ASN A 61 9.07 -10.59 -19.94
N LYS A 62 10.19 -11.24 -20.21
CA LYS A 62 11.23 -11.58 -19.22
C LYS A 62 11.88 -10.32 -18.62
N GLU A 63 12.08 -9.27 -19.41
CA GLU A 63 12.67 -8.02 -18.91
C GLU A 63 11.74 -7.36 -17.86
N ALA A 64 10.45 -7.23 -18.17
CA ALA A 64 9.49 -6.70 -17.22
C ALA A 64 9.39 -7.58 -15.96
N ARG A 65 9.42 -8.91 -16.09
CA ARG A 65 9.46 -9.86 -14.97
C ARG A 65 10.70 -9.66 -14.09
N GLU A 66 11.87 -9.51 -14.71
CA GLU A 66 13.13 -9.22 -13.98
C GLU A 66 13.05 -7.92 -13.20
N ARG A 67 12.50 -6.85 -13.83
CA ARG A 67 12.27 -5.56 -13.14
C ARG A 67 11.35 -5.71 -11.94
N MET A 68 10.29 -6.51 -12.06
CA MET A 68 9.38 -6.79 -10.94
C MET A 68 10.05 -7.64 -9.84
N HIS A 69 10.91 -8.61 -10.16
CA HIS A 69 11.70 -9.34 -9.18
C HIS A 69 12.64 -8.41 -8.41
N ASN A 70 13.33 -7.51 -9.14
CA ASN A 70 14.21 -6.54 -8.51
C ASN A 70 13.41 -5.61 -7.58
N ALA A 71 12.22 -5.14 -8.01
CA ALA A 71 11.33 -4.34 -7.18
C ALA A 71 10.93 -5.07 -5.89
N SER A 72 10.52 -6.34 -6.02
CA SER A 72 10.15 -7.18 -4.88
C SER A 72 11.30 -7.34 -3.88
N THR A 73 12.50 -7.60 -4.37
CA THR A 73 13.70 -7.74 -3.52
C THR A 73 14.04 -6.42 -2.82
N MET A 74 14.01 -5.29 -3.55
CA MET A 74 14.29 -3.97 -2.99
C MET A 74 13.25 -3.58 -1.92
N ALA A 75 11.95 -3.80 -2.19
CA ALA A 75 10.89 -3.58 -1.22
C ALA A 75 11.09 -4.47 0.02
N GLY A 76 11.47 -5.74 -0.18
CA GLY A 76 11.81 -6.68 0.88
C GLY A 76 12.95 -6.19 1.78
N MET A 77 14.04 -5.70 1.18
CA MET A 77 15.15 -5.10 1.92
C MET A 77 14.74 -3.85 2.67
N ALA A 78 13.88 -3.01 2.07
CA ALA A 78 13.39 -1.78 2.70
C ALA A 78 12.55 -2.11 3.93
N PHE A 79 11.46 -2.89 3.79
CA PHE A 79 10.56 -3.15 4.91
C PHE A 79 11.18 -4.06 6.00
N SER A 80 12.13 -4.92 5.67
CA SER A 80 12.84 -5.71 6.67
C SER A 80 13.63 -4.83 7.67
N ASN A 81 13.94 -3.61 7.30
CA ASN A 81 14.64 -2.64 8.14
C ASN A 81 13.73 -1.50 8.63
N ALA A 82 12.79 -1.04 7.80
CA ALA A 82 11.89 0.05 8.14
C ALA A 82 10.51 -0.40 8.68
N PHE A 83 10.22 -1.70 8.66
CA PHE A 83 8.90 -2.26 8.95
C PHE A 83 7.82 -1.80 7.97
N LEU A 84 6.56 -2.08 8.29
CA LEU A 84 5.36 -1.80 7.51
C LEU A 84 4.43 -0.85 8.29
N GLY A 85 3.20 -0.70 7.87
CA GLY A 85 2.22 0.18 8.48
C GLY A 85 0.81 -0.41 8.56
N ILE A 86 -0.18 0.48 8.68
CA ILE A 86 -1.58 0.09 8.89
C ILE A 86 -2.21 -0.60 7.68
N ASN A 87 -1.66 -0.42 6.47
CA ASN A 87 -2.19 -1.13 5.30
C ASN A 87 -2.06 -2.64 5.49
N HIS A 88 -0.87 -3.10 5.87
CA HIS A 88 -0.64 -4.52 6.18
C HIS A 88 -1.40 -4.97 7.44
N SER A 89 -1.48 -4.13 8.48
CA SER A 89 -2.27 -4.44 9.67
C SER A 89 -3.72 -4.75 9.32
N LEU A 90 -4.34 -3.93 8.49
CA LEU A 90 -5.70 -4.11 8.00
C LEU A 90 -5.84 -5.35 7.09
N ALA A 91 -4.91 -5.52 6.14
CA ALA A 91 -4.91 -6.65 5.22
C ALA A 91 -4.79 -8.00 5.95
N HIS A 92 -3.98 -8.09 7.00
CA HIS A 92 -3.87 -9.30 7.84
C HIS A 92 -5.22 -9.69 8.46
N LYS A 93 -5.95 -8.71 9.01
CA LYS A 93 -7.23 -9.00 9.69
C LYS A 93 -8.35 -9.31 8.70
N LEU A 94 -8.40 -8.59 7.59
CA LEU A 94 -9.35 -8.87 6.52
C LEU A 94 -9.08 -10.22 5.85
N GLY A 95 -7.82 -10.57 5.60
CA GLY A 95 -7.44 -11.86 5.03
C GLY A 95 -7.85 -13.04 5.90
N ALA A 96 -7.65 -12.91 7.21
CA ALA A 96 -8.11 -13.93 8.18
C ALA A 96 -9.64 -14.04 8.27
N ALA A 97 -10.37 -12.92 8.07
CA ALA A 97 -11.82 -12.88 8.21
C ALA A 97 -12.57 -13.30 6.95
N TYR A 98 -12.03 -13.04 5.75
CA TYR A 98 -12.75 -13.18 4.47
C TYR A 98 -12.02 -14.06 3.44
N HIS A 99 -10.85 -14.59 3.76
CA HIS A 99 -10.05 -15.48 2.90
C HIS A 99 -9.74 -14.92 1.49
N LEU A 100 -9.68 -13.60 1.35
CA LEU A 100 -9.25 -12.94 0.12
C LEU A 100 -7.72 -12.93 0.01
N PRO A 101 -7.16 -12.94 -1.23
CA PRO A 101 -5.72 -12.86 -1.43
C PRO A 101 -5.10 -11.62 -0.78
N HIS A 102 -3.99 -11.81 -0.07
CA HIS A 102 -3.31 -10.75 0.70
C HIS A 102 -2.99 -9.51 -0.13
N GLY A 103 -2.34 -9.69 -1.28
CA GLY A 103 -1.98 -8.57 -2.16
C GLY A 103 -3.19 -7.82 -2.73
N ARG A 104 -4.33 -8.51 -2.94
CA ARG A 104 -5.59 -7.88 -3.35
C ARG A 104 -6.16 -6.98 -2.25
N LEU A 105 -6.11 -7.44 -1.00
CA LEU A 105 -6.53 -6.64 0.15
C LEU A 105 -5.66 -5.40 0.30
N ASN A 106 -4.34 -5.57 0.18
CA ASN A 106 -3.40 -4.47 0.19
C ASN A 106 -3.68 -3.46 -0.91
N ALA A 107 -3.95 -3.92 -2.13
CA ALA A 107 -4.24 -3.06 -3.27
C ALA A 107 -5.51 -2.22 -3.10
N ILE A 108 -6.59 -2.81 -2.54
CA ILE A 108 -7.84 -2.10 -2.28
C ILE A 108 -7.66 -1.04 -1.18
N LEU A 109 -6.92 -1.36 -0.12
CA LEU A 109 -6.67 -0.46 1.01
C LEU A 109 -5.74 0.70 0.67
N LEU A 110 -4.77 0.48 -0.20
CA LEU A 110 -3.63 1.38 -0.40
C LEU A 110 -4.00 2.83 -0.70
N PRO A 111 -4.96 3.16 -1.58
CA PRO A 111 -5.35 4.54 -1.84
C PRO A 111 -5.84 5.28 -0.59
N TYR A 112 -6.60 4.59 0.26
CA TYR A 112 -7.17 5.15 1.50
C TYR A 112 -6.11 5.35 2.56
N VAL A 113 -5.19 4.40 2.69
CA VAL A 113 -4.09 4.48 3.66
C VAL A 113 -3.09 5.56 3.29
N VAL A 114 -2.74 5.70 1.99
CA VAL A 114 -1.87 6.80 1.52
C VAL A 114 -2.51 8.15 1.85
N LYS A 115 -3.81 8.31 1.60
CA LYS A 115 -4.52 9.53 1.95
C LYS A 115 -4.52 9.78 3.46
N TYR A 116 -4.87 8.77 4.26
CA TYR A 116 -4.86 8.86 5.71
C TYR A 116 -3.49 9.27 6.25
N ASN A 117 -2.42 8.63 5.78
CA ASN A 117 -1.07 8.90 6.22
C ASN A 117 -0.55 10.27 5.77
N SER A 118 -1.17 10.90 4.76
CA SER A 118 -0.80 12.24 4.28
C SER A 118 -1.45 13.40 5.05
N GLU A 119 -2.40 13.12 5.94
CA GLU A 119 -3.07 14.12 6.77
C GLU A 119 -2.33 14.33 8.08
N GLU A 120 -2.45 15.53 8.65
CA GLU A 120 -1.88 15.81 9.97
C GLU A 120 -2.38 14.83 11.03
N PRO A 121 -1.48 14.33 11.91
CA PRO A 121 -1.88 13.43 12.98
C PRO A 121 -2.88 14.08 13.93
N THR A 122 -3.96 13.36 14.24
CA THR A 122 -4.95 13.79 15.24
C THR A 122 -4.51 13.52 16.68
N LYS A 123 -3.49 12.67 16.83
CA LYS A 123 -2.94 12.28 18.13
C LYS A 123 -1.47 12.66 18.22
N PHE A 124 -1.12 13.41 19.24
CA PHE A 124 0.28 13.71 19.55
C PHE A 124 0.98 12.46 20.08
N VAL A 125 2.13 12.11 19.50
CA VAL A 125 2.92 10.95 19.90
C VAL A 125 4.37 11.36 20.06
N SER A 126 4.96 11.04 21.22
CA SER A 126 6.39 11.14 21.43
C SER A 126 7.08 9.87 20.92
N PHE A 127 7.80 9.98 19.82
CA PHE A 127 8.64 8.91 19.29
C PHE A 127 10.08 9.43 19.15
N PRO A 128 11.12 8.68 19.53
CA PRO A 128 12.51 9.18 19.59
C PRO A 128 13.07 9.75 18.30
N LYS A 129 12.57 9.31 17.14
CA LYS A 129 12.96 9.79 15.81
C LYS A 129 11.90 10.66 15.13
N TYR A 130 10.79 10.91 15.80
CA TYR A 130 9.67 11.64 15.24
C TYR A 130 9.80 13.12 15.60
N GLU A 131 10.60 13.84 14.84
CA GLU A 131 10.79 15.28 15.03
C GLU A 131 9.61 16.07 14.46
N TYR A 132 9.08 15.64 13.34
CA TYR A 132 7.92 16.24 12.66
C TYR A 132 7.30 15.25 11.66
N TYR A 133 6.05 15.51 11.28
CA TYR A 133 5.32 14.69 10.31
C TYR A 133 5.71 15.09 8.89
N ILE A 134 6.13 14.12 8.07
CA ILE A 134 6.63 14.34 6.71
C ILE A 134 6.09 13.33 5.68
N ALA A 135 5.08 12.54 6.01
CA ALA A 135 4.61 11.50 5.09
C ALA A 135 4.00 12.08 3.81
N ASP A 136 3.30 13.21 3.90
CA ASP A 136 2.74 13.95 2.78
C ASP A 136 3.85 14.47 1.83
N GLU A 137 4.92 15.04 2.38
CA GLU A 137 6.08 15.50 1.61
C GLU A 137 6.76 14.33 0.88
N LYS A 138 6.93 13.20 1.55
CA LYS A 138 7.52 11.98 0.97
C LYS A 138 6.67 11.44 -0.18
N TYR A 139 5.35 11.34 0.00
CA TYR A 139 4.44 10.91 -1.07
C TYR A 139 4.46 11.88 -2.26
N SER A 140 4.44 13.19 -1.98
CA SER A 140 4.54 14.23 -3.01
C SER A 140 5.88 14.15 -3.76
N HIS A 141 7.00 13.95 -3.05
CA HIS A 141 8.31 13.74 -3.65
C HIS A 141 8.32 12.53 -4.59
N LEU A 142 7.78 11.40 -4.13
CA LEU A 142 7.67 10.20 -4.95
C LEU A 142 6.79 10.43 -6.19
N ALA A 143 5.66 11.12 -6.05
CA ALA A 143 4.79 11.48 -7.18
C ALA A 143 5.56 12.27 -8.24
N LYS A 144 6.33 13.27 -7.83
CA LYS A 144 7.20 14.06 -8.72
C LYS A 144 8.24 13.19 -9.41
N LYS A 145 8.89 12.29 -8.70
CA LYS A 145 9.89 11.35 -9.23
C LYS A 145 9.30 10.39 -10.26
N LEU A 146 8.02 10.04 -10.10
CA LEU A 146 7.25 9.24 -11.05
C LEU A 146 6.76 10.03 -12.28
N GLY A 147 7.01 11.34 -12.33
CA GLY A 147 6.59 12.23 -13.42
C GLY A 147 5.10 12.60 -13.35
N LEU A 148 4.48 12.47 -12.19
CA LEU A 148 3.11 12.89 -11.96
C LEU A 148 3.02 14.41 -11.75
N LYS A 149 1.81 14.98 -11.86
CA LYS A 149 1.58 16.40 -11.61
C LYS A 149 1.73 16.73 -10.13
N VAL A 150 2.60 17.70 -9.82
CA VAL A 150 2.93 18.13 -8.44
C VAL A 150 3.22 19.63 -8.45
N ASP A 151 2.18 20.44 -8.28
CA ASP A 151 2.31 21.90 -8.07
C ASP A 151 2.33 22.24 -6.58
N THR A 152 1.67 21.41 -5.76
CA THR A 152 1.65 21.49 -4.29
C THR A 152 1.85 20.10 -3.68
N ILE A 153 2.14 20.03 -2.38
CA ILE A 153 2.25 18.74 -1.65
C ILE A 153 0.93 17.97 -1.76
N GLU A 154 -0.20 18.63 -1.50
CA GLU A 154 -1.52 18.03 -1.57
C GLU A 154 -1.82 17.47 -2.99
N GLU A 155 -1.49 18.23 -4.04
CA GLU A 155 -1.66 17.75 -5.42
C GLU A 155 -0.76 16.55 -5.70
N GLY A 156 0.47 16.54 -5.19
CA GLY A 156 1.37 15.39 -5.33
C GLY A 156 0.81 14.13 -4.69
N VAL A 157 0.29 14.24 -3.47
CA VAL A 157 -0.39 13.13 -2.78
C VAL A 157 -1.60 12.64 -3.58
N ASN A 158 -2.49 13.57 -4.01
CA ASN A 158 -3.68 13.21 -4.78
C ASN A 158 -3.30 12.54 -6.10
N SER A 159 -2.28 13.03 -6.80
CA SER A 159 -1.78 12.42 -8.03
C SER A 159 -1.25 10.99 -7.81
N LEU A 160 -0.59 10.74 -6.69
CA LEU A 160 -0.13 9.38 -6.33
C LEU A 160 -1.33 8.46 -6.03
N VAL A 161 -2.32 8.93 -5.27
CA VAL A 161 -3.54 8.17 -4.97
C VAL A 161 -4.29 7.81 -6.25
N GLU A 162 -4.48 8.76 -7.15
CA GLU A 162 -5.14 8.50 -8.43
C GLU A 162 -4.33 7.54 -9.31
N LYS A 163 -3.00 7.62 -9.27
CA LYS A 163 -2.13 6.67 -9.98
C LYS A 163 -2.28 5.24 -9.46
N ILE A 164 -2.42 5.06 -8.15
CA ILE A 164 -2.68 3.76 -7.54
C ILE A 164 -4.05 3.22 -7.97
N LYS A 165 -5.09 4.05 -7.93
CA LYS A 165 -6.44 3.67 -8.38
C LYS A 165 -6.46 3.30 -9.87
N GLU A 166 -5.81 4.10 -10.71
CA GLU A 166 -5.65 3.80 -12.15
C GLU A 166 -4.98 2.45 -12.37
N LEU A 167 -3.93 2.15 -11.60
CA LEU A 167 -3.24 0.89 -11.70
C LEU A 167 -4.13 -0.28 -11.25
N ASN A 168 -4.84 -0.15 -10.14
CA ASN A 168 -5.82 -1.15 -9.69
C ASN A 168 -6.87 -1.44 -10.77
N GLU A 169 -7.43 -0.41 -11.40
CA GLU A 169 -8.41 -0.57 -12.47
C GLU A 169 -7.82 -1.31 -13.68
N LYS A 170 -6.62 -0.95 -14.11
CA LYS A 170 -5.91 -1.61 -15.23
C LYS A 170 -5.53 -3.06 -14.94
N LEU A 171 -5.45 -3.44 -13.67
CA LEU A 171 -5.16 -4.79 -13.22
C LEU A 171 -6.43 -5.62 -12.87
N ASN A 172 -7.62 -5.07 -13.10
CA ASN A 172 -8.91 -5.66 -12.72
C ASN A 172 -9.00 -5.99 -11.21
N ILE A 173 -8.43 -5.16 -10.36
CA ILE A 173 -8.60 -5.22 -8.92
C ILE A 173 -9.89 -4.49 -8.56
N PRO A 174 -10.77 -5.07 -7.70
CA PRO A 174 -11.99 -4.41 -7.27
C PRO A 174 -11.71 -3.05 -6.62
N LYS A 175 -12.61 -2.07 -6.85
CA LYS A 175 -12.46 -0.70 -6.30
C LYS A 175 -12.74 -0.64 -4.79
N SER A 176 -13.49 -1.62 -4.28
CA SER A 176 -13.92 -1.67 -2.89
C SER A 176 -14.05 -3.12 -2.40
N PHE A 177 -14.15 -3.31 -1.09
CA PHE A 177 -14.44 -4.64 -0.53
C PHE A 177 -15.85 -5.11 -0.87
N LYS A 178 -16.81 -4.20 -1.05
CA LYS A 178 -18.15 -4.51 -1.54
C LYS A 178 -18.09 -5.08 -2.96
N ASP A 179 -17.30 -4.47 -3.84
CA ASP A 179 -17.10 -4.98 -5.21
C ASP A 179 -16.30 -6.28 -5.23
N ALA A 180 -15.48 -6.54 -4.20
CA ALA A 180 -14.79 -7.81 -4.01
C ALA A 180 -15.70 -8.93 -3.49
N GLY A 181 -16.98 -8.65 -3.23
CA GLY A 181 -18.00 -9.63 -2.87
C GLY A 181 -18.15 -9.87 -1.37
N ILE A 182 -17.62 -9.01 -0.50
CA ILE A 182 -17.87 -9.09 0.94
C ILE A 182 -19.26 -8.55 1.23
N GLU A 183 -20.10 -9.40 1.87
CA GLU A 183 -21.46 -9.06 2.25
C GLU A 183 -21.50 -7.94 3.31
N GLU A 184 -22.33 -6.90 3.08
CA GLU A 184 -22.40 -5.71 3.95
C GLU A 184 -22.75 -6.04 5.39
N LYS A 185 -23.75 -6.89 5.59
CA LYS A 185 -24.18 -7.30 6.93
C LYS A 185 -23.06 -8.01 7.69
N GLU A 186 -22.30 -8.86 7.02
CA GLU A 186 -21.17 -9.57 7.60
C GLU A 186 -20.02 -8.62 7.93
N PHE A 187 -19.73 -7.70 7.02
CA PHE A 187 -18.69 -6.68 7.22
C PHE A 187 -19.00 -5.79 8.42
N LEU A 188 -20.21 -5.21 8.46
CA LEU A 188 -20.62 -4.33 9.56
C LEU A 188 -20.66 -5.03 10.92
N ALA A 189 -20.95 -6.34 10.96
CA ALA A 189 -20.92 -7.11 12.19
C ALA A 189 -19.49 -7.33 12.74
N LYS A 190 -18.46 -7.22 11.90
CA LYS A 190 -17.05 -7.48 12.24
C LYS A 190 -16.17 -6.23 12.30
N VAL A 191 -16.62 -5.11 11.72
CA VAL A 191 -15.76 -3.94 11.47
C VAL A 191 -15.10 -3.38 12.75
N ASP A 192 -15.80 -3.36 13.86
CA ASP A 192 -15.26 -2.90 15.15
C ASP A 192 -14.12 -3.81 15.65
N VAL A 193 -14.36 -5.12 15.62
CA VAL A 193 -13.35 -6.10 16.04
C VAL A 193 -12.15 -6.12 15.09
N LEU A 194 -12.37 -5.90 13.79
CA LEU A 194 -11.28 -5.79 12.81
C LEU A 194 -10.43 -4.55 13.07
N ALA A 195 -11.05 -3.42 13.41
CA ALA A 195 -10.36 -2.20 13.75
C ALA A 195 -9.50 -2.34 15.02
N ASP A 196 -10.05 -2.89 16.09
CA ASP A 196 -9.33 -3.16 17.34
C ASP A 196 -8.12 -4.07 17.10
N ARG A 197 -8.32 -5.18 16.40
CA ARG A 197 -7.24 -6.13 16.08
C ARG A 197 -6.18 -5.55 15.17
N ALA A 198 -6.56 -4.69 14.21
CA ALA A 198 -5.59 -4.00 13.35
C ALA A 198 -4.77 -2.97 14.14
N PHE A 199 -5.39 -2.30 15.11
CA PHE A 199 -4.67 -1.40 16.02
C PHE A 199 -3.58 -2.14 16.82
N GLU A 200 -3.86 -3.37 17.26
CA GLU A 200 -2.93 -4.22 18.02
C GLU A 200 -1.88 -4.94 17.14
N ASP A 201 -1.99 -4.83 15.81
CA ASP A 201 -1.04 -5.49 14.91
C ASP A 201 0.35 -4.86 14.99
N GLN A 202 1.39 -5.70 14.91
CA GLN A 202 2.79 -5.25 14.98
C GLN A 202 3.14 -4.19 13.92
N CYS A 203 2.53 -4.27 12.73
CA CYS A 203 2.82 -3.33 11.65
C CYS A 203 2.31 -1.92 11.95
N THR A 204 1.27 -1.77 12.77
CA THR A 204 0.72 -0.47 13.17
C THR A 204 1.73 0.39 13.91
N THR A 205 2.68 -0.22 14.62
CA THR A 205 3.67 0.49 15.44
C THR A 205 4.65 1.35 14.64
N ALA A 206 4.89 1.02 13.38
CA ALA A 206 5.82 1.75 12.51
C ALA A 206 5.11 2.73 11.56
N ASN A 207 3.76 2.80 11.60
CA ASN A 207 3.01 3.72 10.75
C ASN A 207 3.37 5.19 11.03
N PRO A 208 3.52 6.05 10.01
CA PRO A 208 3.93 7.45 10.20
C PRO A 208 2.94 8.27 11.03
N ARG A 209 1.65 7.95 10.91
CA ARG A 209 0.57 8.53 11.72
C ARG A 209 0.03 7.46 12.65
N VAL A 210 0.17 7.66 13.97
CA VAL A 210 -0.37 6.71 14.96
C VAL A 210 -1.89 6.82 15.00
N PRO A 211 -2.62 5.78 14.58
CA PRO A 211 -4.07 5.87 14.42
C PRO A 211 -4.80 5.77 15.76
N LEU A 212 -6.01 6.34 15.80
CA LEU A 212 -7.04 5.93 16.73
C LEU A 212 -7.79 4.71 16.16
N VAL A 213 -8.36 3.87 17.02
CA VAL A 213 -9.20 2.73 16.57
C VAL A 213 -10.37 3.20 15.71
N SER A 214 -10.97 4.36 16.04
CA SER A 214 -12.04 4.98 15.26
C SER A 214 -11.59 5.41 13.85
N GLU A 215 -10.34 5.83 13.67
CA GLU A 215 -9.77 6.18 12.37
C GLU A 215 -9.53 4.93 11.52
N ILE A 216 -9.01 3.86 12.14
CA ILE A 216 -8.86 2.55 11.48
C ILE A 216 -10.21 2.04 11.01
N LYS A 217 -11.26 2.15 11.86
CA LYS A 217 -12.63 1.80 11.47
C LYS A 217 -13.11 2.63 10.29
N GLN A 218 -12.81 3.93 10.26
CA GLN A 218 -13.20 4.78 9.15
C GLN A 218 -12.52 4.36 7.84
N ILE A 219 -11.21 4.05 7.87
CA ILE A 219 -10.50 3.52 6.70
C ILE A 219 -11.15 2.22 6.18
N LEU A 220 -11.55 1.31 7.09
CA LEU A 220 -12.29 0.10 6.73
C LEU A 220 -13.62 0.40 6.05
N LEU A 221 -14.39 1.36 6.58
CA LEU A 221 -15.67 1.77 6.00
C LEU A 221 -15.49 2.43 4.63
N ASP A 222 -14.52 3.33 4.49
CA ASP A 222 -14.25 4.02 3.22
C ASP A 222 -13.80 3.03 2.13
N SER A 223 -12.92 2.11 2.48
CA SER A 223 -12.47 1.05 1.57
C SER A 223 -13.56 0.02 1.25
N TYR A 224 -14.52 -0.17 2.16
CA TYR A 224 -15.67 -1.04 1.90
C TYR A 224 -16.64 -0.41 0.89
N TYR A 225 -16.94 0.88 1.03
CA TYR A 225 -17.91 1.58 0.16
C TYR A 225 -17.28 2.24 -1.07
N GLY A 226 -15.96 2.32 -1.16
CA GLY A 226 -15.27 2.97 -2.27
C GLY A 226 -15.36 4.51 -2.25
N LYS A 227 -15.34 5.14 -1.07
CA LYS A 227 -15.60 6.59 -0.87
C LYS A 227 -14.31 7.39 -0.73
#